data_e5ad3c0f40d534b6ee42095348be9b9b
#
_entry.id   e5ad3c0f40d534b6ee42095348be9b9b
#
_cell.length_a   1.000
_cell.length_b   1.000
_cell.length_c   1.000
_cell.angle_alpha   90.00
_cell.angle_beta   90.00
_cell.angle_gamma   90.00
#
_symmetry.space_group_name_H-M   'P 1'
#
loop_
_entity.id
_entity.type
_entity.pdbx_description
1 polymer ?
#
loop_
_entity_poly.entity_id
_entity_poly.type
_entity_poly.pdbx_seq_one_letter_code
_entity_poly.pdbx_strand_id
1 'polypeptide(L)'
;MQKQRLLSLDVLRGITIAGMIMVNNPGSWGAIYAPLRHAEWDGLTPTDLVFPFFMFIMGVSMYISYSKFDFQFNRNTFLKLLKRSVLLFLIGLLLNWFGLICRHMSSLAQTTDYSWLQRLYESAFYYIKELRILGVLQRLAIVNFCGSLILLTIKKKYIPYIIFGILLGYSIIMLFTGSLTLSTENIIAHIDSMILGESHMYHINGIAFDPEGLFSTIPCIAHVLIGVMAGSYILSTEDNKERMEQLFIFGTLIMVLGFLWHYVTPINKTLWSSSYTLVTCGLASLLLSILLWIIDVQGYTKPTRFFEAFGVNPMAIFVMGGILSNLVSNIGITLANGTWISIKGLIYNYINVPIFGEKLGSLIFALCFILICYLIALPLYKKKIYIKL
;
A
#
# COMPACT_ATOMS: atom_id res chain seq x y z
N MET A 1 29.22 11.26 -12.75
CA MET A 1 28.64 12.09 -11.68
C MET A 1 27.79 11.21 -10.78
N GLN A 2 28.02 11.18 -9.47
CA GLN A 2 27.10 10.51 -8.53
C GLN A 2 25.79 11.32 -8.56
N LYS A 3 24.71 10.76 -9.19
CA LYS A 3 23.38 11.37 -9.15
C LYS A 3 22.94 11.49 -7.69
N GLN A 4 22.81 12.73 -7.23
CA GLN A 4 22.43 13.07 -5.87
C GLN A 4 21.12 12.37 -5.50
N ARG A 5 21.11 11.67 -4.38
CA ARG A 5 19.91 10.99 -3.86
C ARG A 5 18.89 12.05 -3.49
N LEU A 6 17.69 12.01 -4.06
CA LEU A 6 16.60 12.91 -3.72
C LEU A 6 16.02 12.55 -2.35
N LEU A 7 16.29 13.42 -1.38
CA LEU A 7 15.84 13.22 -0.01
C LEU A 7 14.32 13.30 0.12
N SER A 8 13.69 14.22 -0.61
CA SER A 8 12.24 14.38 -0.69
C SER A 8 11.51 13.08 -1.09
N LEU A 9 12.07 12.32 -2.04
CA LEU A 9 11.49 11.06 -2.47
C LEU A 9 11.55 9.98 -1.38
N ASP A 10 12.65 9.90 -0.63
CA ASP A 10 12.79 8.97 0.49
C ASP A 10 11.86 9.37 1.65
N VAL A 11 11.70 10.66 1.91
CA VAL A 11 10.78 11.20 2.90
C VAL A 11 9.33 10.89 2.53
N LEU A 12 8.94 11.11 1.26
CA LEU A 12 7.58 10.79 0.80
C LEU A 12 7.29 9.29 0.96
N ARG A 13 8.26 8.43 0.63
CA ARG A 13 8.15 6.98 0.85
C ARG A 13 7.98 6.64 2.33
N GLY A 14 8.71 7.32 3.19
CA GLY A 14 8.59 7.18 4.65
C GLY A 14 7.24 7.62 5.19
N ILE A 15 6.71 8.75 4.70
CA ILE A 15 5.36 9.23 5.03
C ILE A 15 4.31 8.20 4.66
N THR A 16 4.42 7.60 3.47
CA THR A 16 3.45 6.58 3.03
C THR A 16 3.52 5.31 3.86
N ILE A 17 4.71 4.83 4.23
CA ILE A 17 4.85 3.65 5.10
C ILE A 17 4.34 3.93 6.52
N ALA A 18 4.71 5.06 7.11
CA ALA A 18 4.19 5.46 8.42
C ALA A 18 2.66 5.62 8.40
N GLY A 19 2.13 6.22 7.34
CA GLY A 19 0.69 6.33 7.09
C GLY A 19 0.00 4.97 6.99
N MET A 20 0.54 4.02 6.20
CA MET A 20 -0.01 2.66 6.09
C MET A 20 -0.04 1.93 7.44
N ILE A 21 1.04 2.06 8.24
CA ILE A 21 1.08 1.47 9.57
C ILE A 21 0.01 2.11 10.47
N MET A 22 -0.15 3.43 10.42
CA MET A 22 -1.14 4.16 11.21
C MET A 22 -2.57 3.73 10.92
N VAL A 23 -2.95 3.78 9.64
CA VAL A 23 -4.34 3.52 9.24
C VAL A 23 -4.75 2.04 9.37
N ASN A 24 -3.78 1.14 9.33
CA ASN A 24 -4.01 -0.30 9.49
C ASN A 24 -4.00 -0.77 10.95
N ASN A 25 -3.62 0.10 11.90
CA ASN A 25 -3.49 -0.27 13.31
C ASN A 25 -4.20 0.72 14.27
N PRO A 26 -5.50 1.04 14.06
CA PRO A 26 -6.25 1.80 15.04
C PRO A 26 -6.41 0.99 16.34
N GLY A 27 -6.55 1.63 17.46
CA GLY A 27 -6.86 0.94 18.72
C GLY A 27 -8.19 0.17 18.64
N SER A 28 -9.20 0.75 18.01
CA SER A 28 -10.48 0.11 17.70
C SER A 28 -10.98 0.55 16.33
N TRP A 29 -11.47 -0.40 15.52
CA TRP A 29 -12.07 -0.11 14.22
C TRP A 29 -13.41 0.63 14.32
N GLY A 30 -14.13 0.51 15.44
CA GLY A 30 -15.36 1.26 15.71
C GLY A 30 -15.12 2.71 16.10
N ALA A 31 -13.93 3.06 16.60
CA ALA A 31 -13.61 4.36 17.16
C ALA A 31 -12.46 5.04 16.38
N ILE A 32 -12.74 5.41 15.13
CA ILE A 32 -11.78 6.08 14.24
C ILE A 32 -12.33 7.46 13.85
N TYR A 33 -11.45 8.47 13.78
CA TYR A 33 -11.80 9.77 13.20
C TYR A 33 -12.08 9.65 11.70
N ALA A 34 -13.06 10.39 11.19
CA ALA A 34 -13.50 10.30 9.80
C ALA A 34 -12.36 10.41 8.75
N PRO A 35 -11.37 11.29 8.87
CA PRO A 35 -10.26 11.37 7.91
C PRO A 35 -9.35 10.13 7.91
N LEU A 36 -9.40 9.31 8.97
CA LEU A 36 -8.59 8.09 9.11
C LEU A 36 -9.36 6.81 8.74
N ARG A 37 -10.63 6.92 8.36
CA ARG A 37 -11.43 5.84 7.80
C ARG A 37 -11.25 5.80 6.27
N HIS A 38 -11.42 4.63 5.69
CA HIS A 38 -11.65 4.52 4.26
C HIS A 38 -13.01 5.10 3.88
N ALA A 39 -13.15 5.64 2.68
CA ALA A 39 -14.45 5.89 2.10
C ALA A 39 -15.25 4.59 2.05
N GLU A 40 -16.55 4.64 2.33
CA GLU A 40 -17.40 3.43 2.40
C GLU A 40 -17.48 2.76 1.03
N TRP A 41 -17.66 3.53 -0.04
CA TRP A 41 -17.63 3.06 -1.42
C TRP A 41 -17.04 4.15 -2.33
N ASP A 42 -17.85 5.14 -2.76
CA ASP A 42 -17.39 6.27 -3.55
C ASP A 42 -16.84 7.39 -2.68
N GLY A 43 -15.80 8.05 -3.16
CA GLY A 43 -15.15 9.16 -2.47
C GLY A 43 -13.68 8.93 -2.22
N LEU A 44 -13.10 9.85 -1.46
CA LEU A 44 -11.67 9.90 -1.16
C LEU A 44 -11.43 10.47 0.23
N THR A 45 -10.77 9.72 1.07
CA THR A 45 -10.26 10.19 2.37
C THR A 45 -8.74 10.23 2.36
N PRO A 46 -8.10 10.93 3.31
CA PRO A 46 -6.64 10.88 3.45
C PRO A 46 -6.07 9.46 3.59
N THR A 47 -6.82 8.56 4.22
CA THR A 47 -6.44 7.14 4.34
C THR A 47 -6.36 6.45 2.98
N ASP A 48 -7.22 6.81 2.05
CA ASP A 48 -7.25 6.24 0.71
C ASP A 48 -6.10 6.70 -0.18
N LEU A 49 -5.33 7.71 0.23
CA LEU A 49 -4.16 8.21 -0.50
C LEU A 49 -2.88 7.40 -0.22
N VAL A 50 -2.80 6.70 0.91
CA VAL A 50 -1.53 6.14 1.39
C VAL A 50 -0.98 5.07 0.46
N PHE A 51 -1.80 4.10 0.06
CA PHE A 51 -1.39 3.01 -0.83
C PHE A 51 -1.11 3.48 -2.27
N PRO A 52 -1.98 4.28 -2.92
CA PRO A 52 -1.69 4.80 -4.25
C PRO A 52 -0.44 5.70 -4.29
N PHE A 53 -0.19 6.51 -3.26
CA PHE A 53 1.03 7.29 -3.19
C PHE A 53 2.29 6.40 -3.17
N PHE A 54 2.26 5.31 -2.40
CA PHE A 54 3.37 4.35 -2.41
C PHE A 54 3.57 3.73 -3.80
N MET A 55 2.48 3.42 -4.50
CA MET A 55 2.52 2.86 -5.85
C MET A 55 3.06 3.88 -6.88
N PHE A 56 2.67 5.15 -6.77
CA PHE A 56 3.24 6.24 -7.57
C PHE A 56 4.75 6.38 -7.35
N ILE A 57 5.20 6.39 -6.08
CA ILE A 57 6.63 6.45 -5.72
C ILE A 57 7.39 5.24 -6.25
N MET A 58 6.77 4.06 -6.29
CA MET A 58 7.35 2.87 -6.90
C MET A 58 7.64 3.12 -8.39
N GLY A 59 6.72 3.73 -9.14
CA GLY A 59 6.91 4.12 -10.54
C GLY A 59 8.05 5.14 -10.72
N VAL A 60 8.09 6.18 -9.90
CA VAL A 60 9.19 7.17 -9.90
C VAL A 60 10.53 6.47 -9.67
N SER A 61 10.60 5.62 -8.65
CA SER A 61 11.82 4.89 -8.28
C SER A 61 12.25 3.89 -9.36
N MET A 62 11.30 3.29 -10.04
CA MET A 62 11.51 2.39 -11.17
C MET A 62 12.21 3.11 -12.32
N TYR A 63 11.72 4.27 -12.73
CA TYR A 63 12.37 5.08 -13.78
C TYR A 63 13.79 5.48 -13.39
N ILE A 64 13.99 6.00 -12.17
CA ILE A 64 15.32 6.39 -11.66
C ILE A 64 16.28 5.20 -11.59
N SER A 65 15.77 4.01 -11.24
CA SER A 65 16.60 2.80 -11.16
C SER A 65 17.05 2.32 -12.53
N TYR A 66 16.12 2.20 -13.48
CA TYR A 66 16.46 1.69 -14.82
C TYR A 66 17.21 2.69 -15.69
N SER A 67 17.10 4.01 -15.44
CA SER A 67 17.91 5.03 -16.12
C SER A 67 19.41 4.85 -15.88
N LYS A 68 19.83 4.21 -14.78
CA LYS A 68 21.23 3.92 -14.47
C LYS A 68 21.85 2.87 -15.39
N PHE A 69 21.01 2.09 -16.06
CA PHE A 69 21.37 1.00 -16.98
C PHE A 69 20.84 1.25 -18.39
N ASP A 70 20.56 2.53 -18.73
CA ASP A 70 20.05 2.98 -20.03
C ASP A 70 18.82 2.19 -20.51
N PHE A 71 17.98 1.77 -19.56
CA PHE A 71 16.76 0.97 -19.80
C PHE A 71 17.00 -0.32 -20.60
N GLN A 72 18.19 -0.89 -20.50
CA GLN A 72 18.53 -2.10 -21.24
C GLN A 72 17.75 -3.31 -20.73
N PHE A 73 17.00 -3.94 -21.64
CA PHE A 73 16.31 -5.20 -21.38
C PHE A 73 17.14 -6.37 -21.86
N ASN A 74 17.57 -7.19 -20.92
CA ASN A 74 18.32 -8.42 -21.20
C ASN A 74 17.88 -9.53 -20.24
N ARG A 75 18.35 -10.78 -20.49
CA ARG A 75 18.00 -11.95 -19.67
C ARG A 75 18.29 -11.73 -18.17
N ASN A 76 19.39 -11.10 -17.84
CA ASN A 76 19.76 -10.85 -16.45
C ASN A 76 18.84 -9.84 -15.78
N THR A 77 18.44 -8.77 -16.48
CA THR A 77 17.48 -7.80 -16.00
C THR A 77 16.11 -8.45 -15.81
N PHE A 78 15.66 -9.28 -16.76
CA PHE A 78 14.41 -10.02 -16.65
C PHE A 78 14.41 -10.98 -15.45
N LEU A 79 15.46 -11.78 -15.26
CA LEU A 79 15.55 -12.73 -14.14
C LEU A 79 15.58 -12.01 -12.78
N LYS A 80 16.28 -10.88 -12.67
CA LYS A 80 16.26 -10.04 -11.46
C LYS A 80 14.88 -9.49 -11.16
N LEU A 81 14.19 -8.99 -12.19
CA LEU A 81 12.83 -8.50 -12.07
C LEU A 81 11.85 -9.59 -11.63
N LEU A 82 11.90 -10.75 -12.30
CA LEU A 82 11.06 -11.91 -11.98
C LEU A 82 11.31 -12.39 -10.54
N LYS A 83 12.58 -12.59 -10.16
CA LYS A 83 12.96 -13.00 -8.80
C LYS A 83 12.41 -12.03 -7.75
N ARG A 84 12.57 -10.72 -7.98
CA ARG A 84 12.08 -9.70 -7.06
C ARG A 84 10.55 -9.73 -6.92
N SER A 85 9.84 -9.85 -8.03
CA SER A 85 8.37 -9.90 -8.03
C SER A 85 7.86 -11.18 -7.38
N VAL A 86 8.46 -12.33 -7.66
CA VAL A 86 8.10 -13.61 -7.02
C VAL A 86 8.36 -13.55 -5.51
N LEU A 87 9.52 -13.05 -5.08
CA LEU A 87 9.82 -12.92 -3.65
C LEU A 87 8.83 -12.01 -2.94
N LEU A 88 8.49 -10.87 -3.56
CA LEU A 88 7.52 -9.94 -2.99
C LEU A 88 6.13 -10.56 -2.88
N PHE A 89 5.70 -11.32 -3.89
CA PHE A 89 4.44 -12.05 -3.88
C PHE A 89 4.40 -13.10 -2.77
N LEU A 90 5.46 -13.90 -2.64
CA LEU A 90 5.57 -14.93 -1.61
C LEU A 90 5.62 -14.35 -0.20
N ILE A 91 6.33 -13.24 0.02
CA ILE A 91 6.33 -12.54 1.32
C ILE A 91 4.92 -12.09 1.68
N GLY A 92 4.16 -11.56 0.72
CA GLY A 92 2.76 -11.17 0.94
C GLY A 92 1.89 -12.37 1.30
N LEU A 93 2.05 -13.49 0.60
CA LEU A 93 1.32 -14.73 0.85
C LEU A 93 1.66 -15.29 2.25
N LEU A 94 2.94 -15.30 2.62
CA LEU A 94 3.38 -15.72 3.95
C LEU A 94 2.83 -14.82 5.06
N LEU A 95 2.73 -13.51 4.83
CA LEU A 95 2.15 -12.58 5.78
C LEU A 95 0.64 -12.84 5.98
N ASN A 96 -0.10 -13.11 4.89
CA ASN A 96 -1.51 -13.48 4.95
C ASN A 96 -1.70 -14.79 5.72
N TRP A 97 -0.87 -15.80 5.42
CA TRP A 97 -0.89 -17.10 6.11
C TRP A 97 -0.56 -16.95 7.60
N PHE A 98 0.48 -16.18 7.94
CA PHE A 98 0.82 -15.86 9.33
C PHE A 98 -0.35 -15.23 10.08
N GLY A 99 -1.07 -14.29 9.45
CA GLY A 99 -2.26 -13.68 10.02
C GLY A 99 -3.40 -14.69 10.28
N LEU A 100 -3.58 -15.67 9.39
CA LEU A 100 -4.53 -16.77 9.59
C LEU A 100 -4.15 -17.64 10.78
N ILE A 101 -2.88 -18.06 10.86
CA ILE A 101 -2.36 -18.86 12.00
C ILE A 101 -2.61 -18.13 13.30
N CYS A 102 -2.25 -16.84 13.40
CA CYS A 102 -2.44 -16.05 14.61
C CYS A 102 -3.92 -15.97 15.04
N ARG A 103 -4.83 -15.75 14.09
CA ARG A 103 -6.28 -15.71 14.37
C ARG A 103 -6.82 -17.04 14.87
N HIS A 104 -6.45 -18.15 14.23
CA HIS A 104 -6.91 -19.47 14.64
C HIS A 104 -6.34 -19.88 16.00
N MET A 105 -5.04 -19.62 16.24
CA MET A 105 -4.44 -19.82 17.58
C MET A 105 -5.18 -19.03 18.66
N SER A 106 -5.59 -17.80 18.37
CA SER A 106 -6.38 -16.96 19.27
C SER A 106 -7.76 -17.55 19.53
N SER A 107 -8.43 -18.09 18.51
CA SER A 107 -9.72 -18.76 18.64
C SER A 107 -9.61 -20.04 19.49
N LEU A 108 -8.61 -20.89 19.22
CA LEU A 108 -8.36 -22.09 20.01
C LEU A 108 -8.00 -21.78 21.48
N ALA A 109 -7.34 -20.63 21.72
CA ALA A 109 -7.05 -20.20 23.09
C ALA A 109 -8.29 -19.87 23.91
N GLN A 110 -9.39 -19.55 23.26
CA GLN A 110 -10.67 -19.21 23.89
C GLN A 110 -11.62 -20.40 24.03
N THR A 111 -11.42 -21.43 23.20
CA THR A 111 -12.39 -22.53 23.07
C THR A 111 -11.85 -23.89 23.52
N THR A 112 -10.53 -24.01 23.73
CA THR A 112 -9.87 -25.27 24.08
C THR A 112 -8.83 -25.12 25.17
N ASP A 113 -8.55 -26.20 25.90
CA ASP A 113 -7.44 -26.27 26.86
C ASP A 113 -6.10 -26.70 26.22
N TYR A 114 -6.00 -26.60 24.92
CA TYR A 114 -4.78 -26.98 24.19
C TYR A 114 -3.55 -26.20 24.65
N SER A 115 -2.41 -26.88 24.79
CA SER A 115 -1.12 -26.24 25.00
C SER A 115 -0.76 -25.34 23.80
N TRP A 116 0.17 -24.41 23.99
CA TRP A 116 0.62 -23.50 22.92
C TRP A 116 1.12 -24.26 21.68
N LEU A 117 1.86 -25.37 21.86
CA LEU A 117 2.36 -26.20 20.77
C LEU A 117 1.22 -26.91 20.01
N GLN A 118 0.21 -27.40 20.69
CA GLN A 118 -0.97 -28.01 20.06
C GLN A 118 -1.74 -26.98 19.24
N ARG A 119 -1.97 -25.77 19.78
CA ARG A 119 -2.63 -24.68 19.04
C ARG A 119 -1.86 -24.31 17.79
N LEU A 120 -0.51 -24.22 17.85
CA LEU A 120 0.32 -23.93 16.71
C LEU A 120 0.22 -25.02 15.64
N TYR A 121 0.30 -26.29 16.04
CA TYR A 121 0.20 -27.43 15.13
C TYR A 121 -1.15 -27.46 14.42
N GLU A 122 -2.26 -27.35 15.16
CA GLU A 122 -3.61 -27.31 14.59
C GLU A 122 -3.83 -26.10 13.68
N SER A 123 -3.21 -24.96 14.00
CA SER A 123 -3.37 -23.73 13.22
C SER A 123 -2.52 -23.70 11.94
N ALA A 124 -1.40 -24.39 11.90
CA ALA A 124 -0.42 -24.25 10.81
C ALA A 124 -0.99 -24.64 9.44
N PHE A 125 -1.91 -25.61 9.37
CA PHE A 125 -2.46 -26.11 8.12
C PHE A 125 -3.98 -25.99 8.00
N TYR A 126 -4.66 -25.59 9.08
CA TYR A 126 -6.12 -25.62 9.18
C TYR A 126 -6.83 -24.80 8.10
N TYR A 127 -6.31 -23.61 7.78
CA TYR A 127 -6.98 -22.65 6.89
C TYR A 127 -6.29 -22.43 5.53
N ILE A 128 -5.49 -23.38 5.03
CA ILE A 128 -4.90 -23.22 3.69
C ILE A 128 -5.98 -23.01 2.62
N LYS A 129 -7.16 -23.62 2.78
CA LYS A 129 -8.31 -23.48 1.87
C LYS A 129 -8.98 -22.11 1.93
N GLU A 130 -8.72 -21.31 2.96
CA GLU A 130 -9.27 -19.96 3.16
C GLU A 130 -8.18 -18.88 3.06
N LEU A 131 -6.97 -19.27 2.62
CA LEU A 131 -5.87 -18.35 2.52
C LEU A 131 -6.14 -17.32 1.43
N ARG A 132 -6.25 -16.04 1.82
CA ARG A 132 -6.34 -14.94 0.86
C ARG A 132 -5.07 -14.89 0.01
N ILE A 133 -5.23 -15.08 -1.32
CA ILE A 133 -4.09 -15.16 -2.25
C ILE A 133 -3.55 -13.77 -2.58
N LEU A 134 -4.43 -12.81 -2.84
CA LEU A 134 -4.03 -11.44 -3.18
C LEU A 134 -4.03 -10.54 -1.94
N GLY A 135 -3.38 -9.41 -2.08
CA GLY A 135 -3.23 -8.38 -1.06
C GLY A 135 -2.26 -7.32 -1.54
N VAL A 136 -1.92 -6.39 -0.66
CA VAL A 136 -1.09 -5.21 -0.98
C VAL A 136 0.25 -5.60 -1.63
N LEU A 137 0.99 -6.56 -1.05
CA LEU A 137 2.32 -6.94 -1.55
C LEU A 137 2.24 -7.72 -2.87
N GLN A 138 1.24 -8.57 -3.02
CA GLN A 138 1.02 -9.33 -4.24
C GLN A 138 0.65 -8.40 -5.39
N ARG A 139 -0.26 -7.43 -5.16
CA ARG A 139 -0.58 -6.38 -6.14
C ARG A 139 0.68 -5.59 -6.53
N LEU A 140 1.47 -5.15 -5.56
CA LEU A 140 2.74 -4.45 -5.83
C LEU A 140 3.70 -5.31 -6.65
N ALA A 141 3.76 -6.62 -6.40
CA ALA A 141 4.59 -7.56 -7.16
C ALA A 141 4.17 -7.63 -8.64
N ILE A 142 2.87 -7.80 -8.90
CA ILE A 142 2.32 -7.87 -10.26
C ILE A 142 2.54 -6.54 -10.99
N VAL A 143 2.20 -5.43 -10.35
CA VAL A 143 2.30 -4.10 -10.97
C VAL A 143 3.75 -3.69 -11.20
N ASN A 144 4.67 -4.04 -10.27
CA ASN A 144 6.11 -3.83 -10.47
C ASN A 144 6.63 -4.65 -11.67
N PHE A 145 6.19 -5.89 -11.81
CA PHE A 145 6.59 -6.74 -12.92
C PHE A 145 6.08 -6.18 -14.26
N CYS A 146 4.78 -5.96 -14.39
CA CYS A 146 4.16 -5.47 -15.61
C CYS A 146 4.64 -4.07 -15.99
N GLY A 147 4.68 -3.13 -15.03
CA GLY A 147 5.17 -1.77 -15.28
C GLY A 147 6.63 -1.72 -15.71
N SER A 148 7.48 -2.56 -15.09
CA SER A 148 8.89 -2.68 -15.49
C SER A 148 9.05 -3.27 -16.88
N LEU A 149 8.29 -4.31 -17.25
CA LEU A 149 8.32 -4.89 -18.59
C LEU A 149 7.94 -3.83 -19.64
N ILE A 150 6.84 -3.10 -19.40
CA ILE A 150 6.40 -2.03 -20.32
C ILE A 150 7.49 -0.97 -20.45
N LEU A 151 8.07 -0.50 -19.35
CA LEU A 151 9.12 0.52 -19.36
C LEU A 151 10.39 0.08 -20.11
N LEU A 152 10.75 -1.20 -20.02
CA LEU A 152 11.98 -1.75 -20.60
C LEU A 152 11.82 -2.21 -22.05
N THR A 153 10.60 -2.54 -22.48
CA THR A 153 10.35 -3.10 -23.83
C THR A 153 9.72 -2.11 -24.79
N ILE A 154 8.98 -1.13 -24.26
CA ILE A 154 8.23 -0.18 -25.09
C ILE A 154 8.95 1.18 -25.12
N LYS A 155 8.96 1.83 -26.29
CA LYS A 155 9.54 3.18 -26.41
C LYS A 155 8.76 4.16 -25.53
N LYS A 156 9.47 4.97 -24.76
CA LYS A 156 8.90 5.90 -23.75
C LYS A 156 7.79 6.80 -24.31
N LYS A 157 7.89 7.22 -25.57
CA LYS A 157 6.86 8.05 -26.22
C LYS A 157 5.47 7.41 -26.30
N TYR A 158 5.38 6.08 -26.18
CA TYR A 158 4.11 5.36 -26.21
C TYR A 158 3.51 5.12 -24.82
N ILE A 159 4.24 5.37 -23.74
CA ILE A 159 3.75 5.18 -22.35
C ILE A 159 2.45 5.98 -22.08
N PRO A 160 2.32 7.28 -22.46
CA PRO A 160 1.07 8.02 -22.26
C PRO A 160 -0.14 7.38 -22.96
N TYR A 161 0.06 6.83 -24.16
CA TYR A 161 -1.02 6.15 -24.91
C TYR A 161 -1.43 4.83 -24.26
N ILE A 162 -0.48 4.10 -23.67
CA ILE A 162 -0.77 2.88 -22.91
C ILE A 162 -1.56 3.22 -21.65
N ILE A 163 -1.16 4.25 -20.90
CA ILE A 163 -1.89 4.74 -19.72
C ILE A 163 -3.33 5.08 -20.12
N PHE A 164 -3.49 5.89 -21.16
CA PHE A 164 -4.81 6.30 -21.65
C PHE A 164 -5.65 5.10 -22.08
N GLY A 165 -5.07 4.17 -22.86
CA GLY A 165 -5.73 2.94 -23.31
C GLY A 165 -6.18 2.04 -22.16
N ILE A 166 -5.35 1.86 -21.12
CA ILE A 166 -5.72 1.08 -19.94
C ILE A 166 -6.87 1.76 -19.20
N LEU A 167 -6.77 3.06 -18.88
CA LEU A 167 -7.78 3.77 -18.11
C LEU A 167 -9.11 3.88 -18.86
N LEU A 168 -9.06 4.18 -20.16
CA LEU A 168 -10.25 4.27 -20.99
C LEU A 168 -10.92 2.89 -21.14
N GLY A 169 -10.14 1.87 -21.51
CA GLY A 169 -10.64 0.50 -21.67
C GLY A 169 -11.25 -0.05 -20.39
N TYR A 170 -10.59 0.19 -19.24
CA TYR A 170 -11.12 -0.21 -17.93
C TYR A 170 -12.46 0.50 -17.63
N SER A 171 -12.52 1.83 -17.83
CA SER A 171 -13.76 2.59 -17.64
C SER A 171 -14.90 2.10 -18.55
N ILE A 172 -14.61 1.82 -19.83
CA ILE A 172 -15.58 1.28 -20.77
C ILE A 172 -16.13 -0.06 -20.28
N ILE A 173 -15.27 -0.99 -19.86
CA ILE A 173 -15.71 -2.29 -19.33
C ILE A 173 -16.59 -2.09 -18.10
N MET A 174 -16.17 -1.27 -17.13
CA MET A 174 -16.94 -1.03 -15.91
C MET A 174 -18.33 -0.43 -16.18
N LEU A 175 -18.44 0.47 -17.15
CA LEU A 175 -19.72 1.08 -17.56
C LEU A 175 -20.61 0.09 -18.29
N PHE A 176 -20.09 -0.65 -19.28
CA PHE A 176 -20.88 -1.60 -20.06
C PHE A 176 -21.40 -2.77 -19.23
N THR A 177 -20.65 -3.18 -18.21
CA THR A 177 -21.07 -4.26 -17.31
C THR A 177 -21.87 -3.78 -16.10
N GLY A 178 -22.09 -2.47 -15.95
CA GLY A 178 -22.78 -1.90 -14.77
C GLY A 178 -22.03 -2.10 -13.46
N SER A 179 -20.71 -2.32 -13.52
CA SER A 179 -19.90 -2.76 -12.36
C SER A 179 -19.34 -1.60 -11.53
N LEU A 180 -20.10 -0.52 -11.35
CA LEU A 180 -19.73 0.61 -10.49
C LEU A 180 -20.21 0.44 -9.03
N THR A 181 -21.09 -0.53 -8.76
CA THR A 181 -21.65 -0.80 -7.43
C THR A 181 -21.13 -2.12 -6.87
N LEU A 182 -21.18 -2.26 -5.55
CA LEU A 182 -20.84 -3.52 -4.88
C LEU A 182 -21.97 -4.52 -5.08
N SER A 183 -21.70 -5.57 -5.84
CA SER A 183 -22.64 -6.68 -6.08
C SER A 183 -21.89 -7.95 -6.45
N THR A 184 -22.55 -9.09 -6.36
CA THR A 184 -22.03 -10.38 -6.83
C THR A 184 -21.89 -10.43 -8.37
N GLU A 185 -22.65 -9.61 -9.08
CA GLU A 185 -22.61 -9.51 -10.55
C GLU A 185 -21.53 -8.55 -11.06
N ASN A 186 -20.85 -7.86 -10.15
CA ASN A 186 -19.74 -6.98 -10.51
C ASN A 186 -18.64 -7.76 -11.22
N ILE A 187 -18.20 -7.27 -12.41
CA ILE A 187 -17.22 -7.95 -13.26
C ILE A 187 -15.91 -8.25 -12.51
N ILE A 188 -15.50 -7.38 -11.57
CA ILE A 188 -14.30 -7.59 -10.74
C ILE A 188 -14.52 -8.82 -9.85
N ALA A 189 -15.61 -8.85 -9.09
CA ALA A 189 -15.95 -9.98 -8.24
C ALA A 189 -16.05 -11.28 -9.04
N HIS A 190 -16.71 -11.24 -10.20
CA HIS A 190 -16.92 -12.40 -11.07
C HIS A 190 -15.61 -12.95 -11.62
N ILE A 191 -14.74 -12.11 -12.18
CA ILE A 191 -13.45 -12.56 -12.74
C ILE A 191 -12.53 -13.04 -11.63
N ASP A 192 -12.45 -12.31 -10.52
CA ASP A 192 -11.57 -12.68 -9.42
C ASP A 192 -12.03 -13.98 -8.75
N SER A 193 -13.35 -14.20 -8.56
CA SER A 193 -13.88 -15.46 -8.01
C SER A 193 -13.66 -16.65 -8.95
N MET A 194 -13.77 -16.44 -10.28
CA MET A 194 -13.50 -17.49 -11.26
C MET A 194 -12.02 -17.94 -11.26
N ILE A 195 -11.08 -17.02 -11.02
CA ILE A 195 -9.65 -17.32 -11.09
C ILE A 195 -9.11 -17.78 -9.73
N LEU A 196 -9.51 -17.12 -8.65
CA LEU A 196 -8.95 -17.33 -7.31
C LEU A 196 -9.78 -18.29 -6.47
N GLY A 197 -11.09 -18.34 -6.70
CA GLY A 197 -12.08 -18.95 -5.81
C GLY A 197 -12.49 -18.00 -4.68
N GLU A 198 -13.77 -17.97 -4.33
CA GLU A 198 -14.34 -17.05 -3.34
C GLU A 198 -13.70 -17.19 -1.96
N SER A 199 -13.34 -18.41 -1.55
CA SER A 199 -12.67 -18.69 -0.26
C SER A 199 -11.29 -18.07 -0.13
N HIS A 200 -10.66 -17.69 -1.26
CA HIS A 200 -9.33 -17.08 -1.31
C HIS A 200 -9.35 -15.56 -1.49
N MET A 201 -10.53 -14.94 -1.37
CA MET A 201 -10.74 -13.51 -1.56
C MET A 201 -11.12 -12.81 -0.25
N TYR A 202 -10.98 -11.50 -0.25
CA TYR A 202 -11.57 -10.66 0.80
C TYR A 202 -13.09 -10.56 0.61
N HIS A 203 -13.83 -10.40 1.71
CA HIS A 203 -15.28 -10.26 1.68
C HIS A 203 -15.69 -8.88 2.21
N ILE A 204 -16.46 -8.14 1.43
CA ILE A 204 -17.06 -6.87 1.80
C ILE A 204 -18.56 -7.08 1.97
N ASN A 205 -19.09 -6.86 3.18
CA ASN A 205 -20.50 -7.07 3.49
C ASN A 205 -21.05 -8.45 3.08
N GLY A 206 -20.23 -9.50 3.20
CA GLY A 206 -20.58 -10.87 2.84
C GLY A 206 -20.44 -11.21 1.35
N ILE A 207 -20.09 -10.25 0.50
CA ILE A 207 -19.81 -10.48 -0.92
C ILE A 207 -18.30 -10.73 -1.10
N ALA A 208 -17.93 -11.79 -1.81
CA ALA A 208 -16.54 -12.07 -2.19
C ALA A 208 -16.06 -10.99 -3.18
N PHE A 209 -15.40 -9.97 -2.63
CA PHE A 209 -14.90 -8.84 -3.38
C PHE A 209 -13.53 -8.41 -2.81
N ASP A 210 -12.48 -8.63 -3.59
CA ASP A 210 -11.14 -8.30 -3.12
C ASP A 210 -10.71 -6.91 -3.64
N PRO A 211 -10.52 -5.90 -2.73
CA PRO A 211 -10.03 -4.57 -3.12
C PRO A 211 -8.65 -4.61 -3.80
N GLU A 212 -7.85 -5.64 -3.50
CA GLU A 212 -6.56 -5.91 -4.14
C GLU A 212 -6.65 -7.05 -5.18
N GLY A 213 -7.84 -7.27 -5.76
CA GLY A 213 -8.12 -8.32 -6.75
C GLY A 213 -7.30 -8.21 -8.04
N LEU A 214 -7.37 -9.27 -8.84
CA LEU A 214 -6.58 -9.37 -10.07
C LEU A 214 -7.07 -8.37 -11.13
N PHE A 215 -8.40 -8.29 -11.34
CA PHE A 215 -8.95 -7.41 -12.37
C PHE A 215 -8.73 -5.93 -12.04
N SER A 216 -8.93 -5.51 -10.80
CA SER A 216 -8.65 -4.16 -10.34
C SER A 216 -7.15 -3.82 -10.26
N THR A 217 -6.27 -4.78 -10.52
CA THR A 217 -4.81 -4.56 -10.67
C THR A 217 -4.46 -3.96 -12.05
N ILE A 218 -5.33 -4.09 -13.06
CA ILE A 218 -5.10 -3.52 -14.41
C ILE A 218 -4.89 -2.00 -14.37
N PRO A 219 -5.80 -1.18 -13.80
CA PRO A 219 -5.57 0.26 -13.70
C PRO A 219 -4.39 0.63 -12.77
N CYS A 220 -3.98 -0.26 -11.86
CA CYS A 220 -2.77 -0.06 -11.06
C CYS A 220 -1.49 -0.06 -11.91
N ILE A 221 -1.47 -0.76 -13.05
CA ILE A 221 -0.35 -0.69 -14.01
C ILE A 221 -0.24 0.72 -14.59
N ALA A 222 -1.37 1.32 -15.00
CA ALA A 222 -1.40 2.72 -15.45
C ALA A 222 -0.93 3.67 -14.33
N HIS A 223 -1.33 3.43 -13.10
CA HIS A 223 -0.92 4.21 -11.92
C HIS A 223 0.62 4.25 -11.78
N VAL A 224 1.28 3.10 -11.84
CA VAL A 224 2.76 3.03 -11.77
C VAL A 224 3.40 3.70 -12.99
N LEU A 225 2.82 3.55 -14.17
CA LEU A 225 3.34 4.20 -15.38
C LEU A 225 3.21 5.73 -15.31
N ILE A 226 2.19 6.29 -14.66
CA ILE A 226 2.12 7.73 -14.34
C ILE A 226 3.26 8.13 -13.41
N GLY A 227 3.57 7.32 -12.41
CA GLY A 227 4.76 7.50 -11.57
C GLY A 227 6.08 7.44 -12.37
N VAL A 228 6.17 6.56 -13.36
CA VAL A 228 7.30 6.49 -14.31
C VAL A 228 7.44 7.80 -15.09
N MET A 229 6.35 8.41 -15.56
CA MET A 229 6.37 9.72 -16.21
C MET A 229 6.88 10.81 -15.26
N ALA A 230 6.41 10.86 -14.03
CA ALA A 230 6.91 11.78 -13.02
C ALA A 230 8.42 11.58 -12.77
N GLY A 231 8.89 10.34 -12.74
CA GLY A 231 10.31 10.01 -12.64
C GLY A 231 11.13 10.52 -13.84
N SER A 232 10.52 10.58 -15.03
CA SER A 232 11.20 11.16 -16.21
C SER A 232 11.38 12.67 -16.09
N TYR A 233 10.41 13.40 -15.56
CA TYR A 233 10.54 14.82 -15.28
C TYR A 233 11.63 15.12 -14.23
N ILE A 234 11.71 14.30 -13.17
CA ILE A 234 12.77 14.44 -12.16
C ILE A 234 14.17 14.30 -12.77
N LEU A 235 14.33 13.45 -13.77
CA LEU A 235 15.63 13.21 -14.42
C LEU A 235 15.88 14.08 -15.68
N SER A 236 14.91 14.87 -16.11
CA SER A 236 15.05 15.76 -17.29
C SER A 236 15.94 16.98 -17.02
N THR A 237 16.06 17.39 -15.75
CA THR A 237 16.85 18.55 -15.32
C THR A 237 17.64 18.23 -14.05
N GLU A 238 18.69 19.01 -13.79
CA GLU A 238 19.46 18.96 -12.53
C GLU A 238 18.99 20.04 -11.53
N ASP A 239 18.23 21.04 -11.98
CA ASP A 239 17.69 22.09 -11.11
C ASP A 239 16.45 21.59 -10.33
N ASN A 240 16.55 21.69 -9.01
CA ASN A 240 15.47 21.27 -8.13
C ASN A 240 14.21 22.17 -8.22
N LYS A 241 14.37 23.45 -8.58
CA LYS A 241 13.22 24.35 -8.81
C LYS A 241 12.45 23.94 -10.06
N GLU A 242 13.17 23.66 -11.14
CA GLU A 242 12.55 23.20 -12.38
C GLU A 242 11.88 21.85 -12.20
N ARG A 243 12.49 20.90 -11.45
CA ARG A 243 11.85 19.63 -11.06
C ARG A 243 10.54 19.84 -10.33
N MET A 244 10.56 20.75 -9.36
CA MET A 244 9.38 21.11 -8.57
C MET A 244 8.28 21.67 -9.47
N GLU A 245 8.57 22.63 -10.35
CA GLU A 245 7.62 23.24 -11.27
C GLU A 245 7.02 22.22 -12.22
N GLN A 246 7.83 21.38 -12.84
CA GLN A 246 7.38 20.33 -13.75
C GLN A 246 6.43 19.32 -13.04
N LEU A 247 6.79 18.88 -11.83
CA LEU A 247 5.93 17.97 -11.05
C LEU A 247 4.65 18.65 -10.58
N PHE A 248 4.69 19.94 -10.25
CA PHE A 248 3.52 20.70 -9.88
C PHE A 248 2.52 20.84 -11.03
N ILE A 249 3.01 21.25 -12.22
CA ILE A 249 2.19 21.35 -13.43
C ILE A 249 1.62 19.98 -13.82
N PHE A 250 2.48 18.96 -13.89
CA PHE A 250 2.07 17.60 -14.20
C PHE A 250 1.00 17.07 -13.23
N GLY A 251 1.24 17.23 -11.92
CA GLY A 251 0.32 16.80 -10.88
C GLY A 251 -1.02 17.50 -10.94
N THR A 252 -1.01 18.83 -11.15
CA THR A 252 -2.24 19.62 -11.28
C THR A 252 -3.07 19.19 -12.49
N LEU A 253 -2.44 19.02 -13.66
CA LEU A 253 -3.14 18.62 -14.88
C LEU A 253 -3.78 17.22 -14.74
N ILE A 254 -3.03 16.24 -14.19
CA ILE A 254 -3.55 14.88 -13.98
C ILE A 254 -4.66 14.87 -12.93
N MET A 255 -4.52 15.63 -11.85
CA MET A 255 -5.56 15.74 -10.83
C MET A 255 -6.85 16.33 -11.41
N VAL A 256 -6.76 17.42 -12.19
CA VAL A 256 -7.92 18.03 -12.84
C VAL A 256 -8.58 17.05 -13.81
N LEU A 257 -7.80 16.35 -14.64
CA LEU A 257 -8.32 15.30 -15.52
C LEU A 257 -9.03 14.20 -14.72
N GLY A 258 -8.50 13.80 -13.57
CA GLY A 258 -9.13 12.82 -12.70
C GLY A 258 -10.47 13.29 -12.13
N PHE A 259 -10.58 14.56 -11.73
CA PHE A 259 -11.86 15.15 -11.29
C PHE A 259 -12.86 15.27 -12.45
N LEU A 260 -12.42 15.58 -13.65
CA LEU A 260 -13.29 15.55 -14.84
C LEU A 260 -13.74 14.13 -15.17
N TRP A 261 -12.84 13.15 -15.03
CA TRP A 261 -13.16 11.73 -15.25
C TRP A 261 -14.14 11.16 -14.22
N HIS A 262 -14.21 11.78 -13.03
CA HIS A 262 -15.18 11.40 -11.99
C HIS A 262 -16.64 11.45 -12.46
N TYR A 263 -16.97 12.33 -13.40
CA TYR A 263 -18.30 12.40 -14.01
C TYR A 263 -18.61 11.19 -14.91
N VAL A 264 -17.60 10.42 -15.30
CA VAL A 264 -17.73 9.19 -16.10
C VAL A 264 -17.70 7.95 -15.20
N THR A 265 -16.69 7.85 -14.37
CA THR A 265 -16.56 6.79 -13.33
C THR A 265 -16.22 7.43 -12.00
N PRO A 266 -16.98 7.11 -10.92
CA PRO A 266 -16.77 7.74 -9.62
C PRO A 266 -15.37 7.45 -9.07
N ILE A 267 -14.86 8.35 -8.24
CA ILE A 267 -13.62 8.12 -7.50
C ILE A 267 -13.88 7.02 -6.48
N ASN A 268 -13.29 5.84 -6.72
CA ASN A 268 -13.50 4.66 -5.89
C ASN A 268 -12.21 3.86 -5.78
N LYS A 269 -11.73 3.69 -4.55
CA LYS A 269 -10.52 2.93 -4.23
C LYS A 269 -10.71 1.43 -4.44
N THR A 270 -11.84 0.89 -4.03
CA THR A 270 -12.12 -0.54 -4.07
C THR A 270 -12.15 -1.07 -5.50
N LEU A 271 -12.71 -0.28 -6.40
CA LEU A 271 -12.69 -0.54 -7.85
C LEU A 271 -11.34 -0.17 -8.49
N TRP A 272 -10.52 0.64 -7.83
CA TRP A 272 -9.35 1.30 -8.40
C TRP A 272 -9.69 2.06 -9.69
N SER A 273 -10.76 2.84 -9.66
CA SER A 273 -11.31 3.53 -10.83
C SER A 273 -10.28 4.41 -11.53
N SER A 274 -10.52 4.69 -12.82
CA SER A 274 -9.62 5.54 -13.61
C SER A 274 -9.53 6.97 -13.04
N SER A 275 -10.65 7.52 -12.56
CA SER A 275 -10.69 8.81 -11.85
C SER A 275 -9.87 8.77 -10.56
N TYR A 276 -10.00 7.72 -9.75
CA TYR A 276 -9.20 7.52 -8.55
C TYR A 276 -7.70 7.46 -8.87
N THR A 277 -7.32 6.71 -9.91
CA THR A 277 -5.93 6.61 -10.38
C THR A 277 -5.35 7.99 -10.72
N LEU A 278 -6.07 8.78 -11.51
CA LEU A 278 -5.60 10.11 -11.93
C LEU A 278 -5.54 11.09 -10.76
N VAL A 279 -6.59 11.18 -9.93
CA VAL A 279 -6.62 12.10 -8.78
C VAL A 279 -5.51 11.79 -7.80
N THR A 280 -5.32 10.50 -7.46
CA THR A 280 -4.30 10.11 -6.46
C THR A 280 -2.87 10.26 -6.99
N CYS A 281 -2.62 9.98 -8.28
CA CYS A 281 -1.32 10.28 -8.91
C CYS A 281 -1.03 11.78 -8.95
N GLY A 282 -2.04 12.60 -9.26
CA GLY A 282 -1.92 14.05 -9.26
C GLY A 282 -1.55 14.59 -7.87
N LEU A 283 -2.29 14.17 -6.84
CA LEU A 283 -2.02 14.54 -5.45
C LEU A 283 -0.65 14.05 -4.97
N ALA A 284 -0.22 12.85 -5.37
CA ALA A 284 1.11 12.33 -5.04
C ALA A 284 2.23 13.18 -5.67
N SER A 285 2.05 13.61 -6.94
CA SER A 285 2.99 14.49 -7.64
C SER A 285 3.07 15.87 -6.99
N LEU A 286 1.93 16.45 -6.60
CA LEU A 286 1.86 17.72 -5.89
C LEU A 286 2.56 17.64 -4.52
N LEU A 287 2.31 16.58 -3.76
CA LEU A 287 2.97 16.39 -2.46
C LEU A 287 4.49 16.22 -2.64
N LEU A 288 4.93 15.48 -3.67
CA LEU A 288 6.35 15.34 -3.98
C LEU A 288 6.96 16.70 -4.36
N SER A 289 6.25 17.52 -5.14
CA SER A 289 6.69 18.88 -5.49
C SER A 289 6.87 19.77 -4.24
N ILE A 290 5.92 19.72 -3.31
CA ILE A 290 5.99 20.45 -2.02
C ILE A 290 7.20 19.97 -1.20
N LEU A 291 7.41 18.65 -1.10
CA LEU A 291 8.55 18.09 -0.37
C LEU A 291 9.89 18.46 -1.03
N LEU A 292 9.97 18.47 -2.36
CA LEU A 292 11.14 18.98 -3.10
C LEU A 292 11.43 20.44 -2.73
N TRP A 293 10.38 21.27 -2.70
CA TRP A 293 10.54 22.66 -2.31
C TRP A 293 11.07 22.82 -0.88
N ILE A 294 10.43 22.14 0.09
CA ILE A 294 10.80 22.27 1.51
C ILE A 294 12.22 21.72 1.77
N ILE A 295 12.52 20.53 1.22
CA ILE A 295 13.72 19.77 1.58
C ILE A 295 14.89 20.09 0.67
N ASP A 296 14.70 19.96 -0.67
CA ASP A 296 15.81 20.01 -1.62
C ASP A 296 16.08 21.44 -2.14
N VAL A 297 15.07 22.35 -2.07
CA VAL A 297 15.23 23.77 -2.45
C VAL A 297 15.50 24.64 -1.24
N GLN A 298 14.68 24.55 -0.19
CA GLN A 298 14.82 25.40 1.02
C GLN A 298 15.81 24.82 2.04
N GLY A 299 16.20 23.56 1.94
CA GLY A 299 17.18 22.92 2.79
C GLY A 299 16.68 22.55 4.20
N TYR A 300 15.36 22.50 4.43
CA TYR A 300 14.78 22.08 5.72
C TYR A 300 14.84 20.55 5.90
N THR A 301 15.96 20.05 6.45
CA THR A 301 16.19 18.60 6.59
C THR A 301 16.04 18.07 8.01
N LYS A 302 15.93 18.94 9.04
CA LYS A 302 15.87 18.47 10.45
C LYS A 302 14.71 17.51 10.75
N PRO A 303 13.45 17.74 10.31
CA PRO A 303 12.34 16.86 10.63
C PRO A 303 12.29 15.59 9.76
N THR A 304 13.13 15.49 8.73
CA THR A 304 13.06 14.38 7.75
C THR A 304 13.50 13.05 8.30
N ARG A 305 14.39 13.02 9.30
CA ARG A 305 15.02 11.80 9.84
C ARG A 305 14.01 10.73 10.28
N PHE A 306 12.88 11.16 10.85
CA PHE A 306 11.83 10.23 11.26
C PHE A 306 11.30 9.46 10.05
N PHE A 307 10.92 10.16 8.98
CA PHE A 307 10.38 9.55 7.78
C PHE A 307 11.45 8.84 6.96
N GLU A 308 12.69 9.35 6.93
CA GLU A 308 13.80 8.65 6.26
C GLU A 308 14.04 7.25 6.82
N ALA A 309 13.91 7.06 8.14
CA ALA A 309 14.07 5.74 8.75
C ALA A 309 13.07 4.72 8.19
N PHE A 310 11.82 5.14 7.91
CA PHE A 310 10.83 4.30 7.23
C PHE A 310 11.11 4.18 5.73
N GLY A 311 11.51 5.27 5.06
CA GLY A 311 11.68 5.35 3.61
C GLY A 311 12.87 4.56 3.07
N VAL A 312 13.86 4.27 3.91
CA VAL A 312 15.09 3.55 3.53
C VAL A 312 14.85 2.04 3.37
N ASN A 313 14.00 1.45 4.22
CA ASN A 313 13.66 0.02 4.21
C ASN A 313 12.13 -0.19 4.19
N PRO A 314 11.40 0.39 3.24
CA PRO A 314 9.94 0.49 3.30
C PRO A 314 9.25 -0.87 3.37
N MET A 315 9.69 -1.83 2.57
CA MET A 315 9.09 -3.17 2.52
C MET A 315 9.35 -3.96 3.80
N ALA A 316 10.58 -3.93 4.32
CA ALA A 316 10.92 -4.64 5.56
C ALA A 316 10.11 -4.11 6.74
N ILE A 317 9.95 -2.79 6.83
CA ILE A 317 9.20 -2.17 7.91
C ILE A 317 7.70 -2.43 7.77
N PHE A 318 7.15 -2.42 6.55
CA PHE A 318 5.76 -2.78 6.30
C PHE A 318 5.46 -4.23 6.74
N VAL A 319 6.31 -5.18 6.34
CA VAL A 319 6.17 -6.60 6.71
C VAL A 319 6.29 -6.78 8.23
N MET A 320 7.29 -6.16 8.84
CA MET A 320 7.47 -6.19 10.29
C MET A 320 6.28 -5.60 11.03
N GLY A 321 5.75 -4.45 10.57
CA GLY A 321 4.53 -3.85 11.11
C GLY A 321 3.32 -4.79 11.01
N GLY A 322 3.18 -5.51 9.90
CA GLY A 322 2.15 -6.53 9.71
C GLY A 322 2.30 -7.73 10.66
N ILE A 323 3.52 -8.22 10.85
CA ILE A 323 3.80 -9.30 11.83
C ILE A 323 3.46 -8.82 13.24
N LEU A 324 3.96 -7.65 13.64
CA LEU A 324 3.71 -7.10 14.97
C LEU A 324 2.21 -6.84 15.21
N SER A 325 1.50 -6.31 14.20
CA SER A 325 0.05 -6.11 14.24
C SER A 325 -0.71 -7.42 14.51
N ASN A 326 -0.37 -8.48 13.79
CA ASN A 326 -0.99 -9.79 14.00
C ASN A 326 -0.69 -10.34 15.40
N LEU A 327 0.54 -10.22 15.89
CA LEU A 327 0.89 -10.66 17.24
C LEU A 327 0.11 -9.91 18.31
N VAL A 328 0.12 -8.57 18.27
CA VAL A 328 -0.53 -7.73 19.29
C VAL A 328 -2.06 -7.89 19.26
N SER A 329 -2.65 -8.15 18.09
CA SER A 329 -4.11 -8.34 17.93
C SER A 329 -4.59 -9.74 18.31
N ASN A 330 -3.74 -10.77 18.25
CA ASN A 330 -4.14 -12.16 18.42
C ASN A 330 -3.47 -12.88 19.62
N ILE A 331 -2.46 -12.29 20.24
CA ILE A 331 -1.94 -12.77 21.52
C ILE A 331 -2.67 -12.02 22.63
N GLY A 332 -3.11 -12.77 23.65
CA GLY A 332 -3.88 -12.22 24.76
C GLY A 332 -3.85 -13.06 26.01
N ILE A 333 -4.58 -12.63 26.99
CA ILE A 333 -4.73 -13.27 28.30
C ILE A 333 -6.21 -13.44 28.64
N THR A 334 -6.52 -14.43 29.46
CA THR A 334 -7.84 -14.57 30.07
C THR A 334 -7.84 -13.79 31.38
N LEU A 335 -8.77 -12.85 31.50
CA LEU A 335 -8.96 -12.06 32.70
C LEU A 335 -9.59 -12.89 33.83
N ALA A 336 -9.56 -12.38 35.07
CA ALA A 336 -10.15 -13.06 36.24
C ALA A 336 -11.66 -13.36 36.11
N ASN A 337 -12.35 -12.60 35.27
CA ASN A 337 -13.79 -12.82 34.96
C ASN A 337 -14.04 -13.86 33.85
N GLY A 338 -13.00 -14.57 33.39
CA GLY A 338 -13.07 -15.55 32.30
C GLY A 338 -13.07 -14.98 30.88
N THR A 339 -13.07 -13.64 30.71
CA THR A 339 -13.06 -13.01 29.39
C THR A 339 -11.65 -12.99 28.80
N TRP A 340 -11.47 -13.51 27.57
CA TRP A 340 -10.21 -13.40 26.88
C TRP A 340 -10.07 -12.00 26.24
N ILE A 341 -8.89 -11.41 26.33
CA ILE A 341 -8.60 -10.12 25.75
C ILE A 341 -7.21 -10.12 25.10
N SER A 342 -7.09 -9.56 23.89
CA SER A 342 -5.80 -9.41 23.21
C SER A 342 -4.97 -8.30 23.87
N ILE A 343 -3.64 -8.33 23.64
CA ILE A 343 -2.73 -7.24 24.07
C ILE A 343 -3.23 -5.89 23.56
N LYS A 344 -3.66 -5.83 22.30
CA LYS A 344 -4.28 -4.64 21.72
C LYS A 344 -5.51 -4.19 22.51
N GLY A 345 -6.42 -5.12 22.77
CA GLY A 345 -7.64 -4.84 23.53
C GLY A 345 -7.34 -4.40 24.99
N LEU A 346 -6.34 -5.02 25.61
CA LEU A 346 -5.91 -4.64 26.96
C LEU A 346 -5.42 -3.18 26.99
N ILE A 347 -4.48 -2.83 26.11
CA ILE A 347 -3.92 -1.47 26.06
C ILE A 347 -5.04 -0.46 25.70
N TYR A 348 -5.86 -0.77 24.70
CA TYR A 348 -6.92 0.14 24.26
C TYR A 348 -7.98 0.35 25.34
N ASN A 349 -8.60 -0.72 25.85
CA ASN A 349 -9.76 -0.62 26.73
C ASN A 349 -9.38 -0.19 28.18
N TYR A 350 -8.23 -0.63 28.69
CA TYR A 350 -7.88 -0.40 30.10
C TYR A 350 -6.88 0.74 30.32
N ILE A 351 -6.16 1.17 29.27
CA ILE A 351 -5.21 2.28 29.39
C ILE A 351 -5.70 3.48 28.57
N ASN A 352 -5.93 3.30 27.26
CA ASN A 352 -6.17 4.44 26.38
C ASN A 352 -7.58 5.03 26.54
N VAL A 353 -8.63 4.21 26.58
CA VAL A 353 -10.01 4.69 26.69
C VAL A 353 -10.28 5.41 28.00
N PRO A 354 -9.87 4.91 29.19
CA PRO A 354 -10.07 5.61 30.45
C PRO A 354 -9.39 6.98 30.53
N ILE A 355 -8.25 7.16 29.84
CA ILE A 355 -7.47 8.40 29.89
C ILE A 355 -7.91 9.40 28.83
N PHE A 356 -8.18 8.92 27.60
CA PHE A 356 -8.33 9.76 26.40
C PHE A 356 -9.70 9.65 25.73
N GLY A 357 -10.55 8.73 26.18
CA GLY A 357 -11.79 8.37 25.49
C GLY A 357 -11.56 7.52 24.25
N GLU A 358 -12.64 7.08 23.60
CA GLU A 358 -12.59 6.05 22.54
C GLU A 358 -11.79 6.47 21.31
N LYS A 359 -12.15 7.59 20.66
CA LYS A 359 -11.53 8.00 19.37
C LYS A 359 -10.08 8.45 19.54
N LEU A 360 -9.81 9.30 20.54
CA LEU A 360 -8.46 9.77 20.81
C LEU A 360 -7.57 8.63 21.32
N GLY A 361 -8.11 7.75 22.16
CA GLY A 361 -7.42 6.54 22.62
C GLY A 361 -7.04 5.62 21.47
N SER A 362 -7.93 5.47 20.46
CA SER A 362 -7.66 4.69 19.26
C SER A 362 -6.52 5.31 18.42
N LEU A 363 -6.52 6.63 18.27
CA LEU A 363 -5.45 7.36 17.57
C LEU A 363 -4.11 7.26 18.31
N ILE A 364 -4.11 7.45 19.64
CA ILE A 364 -2.89 7.34 20.46
C ILE A 364 -2.30 5.94 20.35
N PHE A 365 -3.14 4.89 20.36
CA PHE A 365 -2.67 3.53 20.11
C PHE A 365 -1.92 3.41 18.77
N ALA A 366 -2.51 3.93 17.69
CA ALA A 366 -1.87 3.91 16.36
C ALA A 366 -0.55 4.69 16.33
N LEU A 367 -0.48 5.85 16.99
CA LEU A 367 0.74 6.66 17.08
C LEU A 367 1.84 5.94 17.89
N CYS A 368 1.49 5.31 19.02
CA CYS A 368 2.42 4.49 19.81
C CYS A 368 2.93 3.29 18.97
N PHE A 369 2.05 2.67 18.17
CA PHE A 369 2.42 1.58 17.28
C PHE A 369 3.44 2.03 16.20
N ILE A 370 3.22 3.21 15.59
CA ILE A 370 4.20 3.81 14.66
C ILE A 370 5.53 4.05 15.38
N LEU A 371 5.50 4.58 16.60
CA LEU A 371 6.72 4.84 17.38
C LEU A 371 7.51 3.55 17.64
N ILE A 372 6.83 2.45 17.98
CA ILE A 372 7.48 1.14 18.13
C ILE A 372 8.13 0.71 16.82
N CYS A 373 7.42 0.80 15.69
CA CYS A 373 7.97 0.50 14.37
C CYS A 373 9.17 1.40 14.02
N TYR A 374 9.12 2.69 14.40
CA TYR A 374 10.25 3.61 14.25
C TYR A 374 11.46 3.18 15.06
N LEU A 375 11.28 2.80 16.34
CA LEU A 375 12.37 2.36 17.19
C LEU A 375 13.07 1.11 16.63
N ILE A 376 12.35 0.24 15.93
CA ILE A 376 12.94 -0.92 15.24
C ILE A 376 13.61 -0.50 13.92
N ALA A 377 13.05 0.47 13.19
CA ALA A 377 13.63 1.00 11.96
C ALA A 377 14.90 1.81 12.18
N LEU A 378 14.99 2.51 13.30
CA LEU A 378 16.08 3.44 13.62
C LEU A 378 17.48 2.80 13.65
N PRO A 379 17.72 1.61 14.26
CA PRO A 379 19.01 0.91 14.19
C PRO A 379 19.41 0.56 12.75
N LEU A 380 18.47 0.13 11.91
CA LEU A 380 18.72 -0.18 10.50
C LEU A 380 19.16 1.08 9.76
N TYR A 381 18.45 2.18 9.99
CA TYR A 381 18.77 3.49 9.42
C TYR A 381 20.17 3.98 9.86
N LYS A 382 20.45 3.99 11.17
CA LYS A 382 21.73 4.45 11.72
C LYS A 382 22.93 3.62 11.27
N LYS A 383 22.75 2.29 11.16
CA LYS A 383 23.80 1.36 10.70
C LYS A 383 23.89 1.28 9.18
N LYS A 384 23.07 2.06 8.43
CA LYS A 384 23.00 2.04 6.95
C LYS A 384 22.75 0.65 6.36
N ILE A 385 21.95 -0.17 7.06
CA ILE A 385 21.55 -1.50 6.60
C ILE A 385 20.37 -1.33 5.66
N TYR A 386 20.55 -1.73 4.39
CA TYR A 386 19.54 -1.66 3.34
C TYR A 386 19.09 -3.07 2.98
N ILE A 387 17.87 -3.42 3.36
CA ILE A 387 17.26 -4.70 3.01
C ILE A 387 16.67 -4.55 1.60
N LYS A 388 17.38 -5.14 0.62
CA LYS A 388 16.96 -5.14 -0.79
C LYS A 388 16.36 -6.49 -1.13
N LEU A 389 15.17 -6.46 -1.75
CA LEU A 389 14.53 -7.60 -2.37
C LEU A 389 14.99 -7.74 -3.82
#